data_77facce3a50cdddbe7c89e205d94d1bd
#
_entry.id   77facce3a50cdddbe7c89e205d94d1bd
#
_cell.length_a   1.000
_cell.length_b   1.000
_cell.length_c   1.000
_cell.angle_alpha   90.00
_cell.angle_beta   90.00
_cell.angle_gamma   90.00
#
_symmetry.space_group_name_H-M   'P 1'
#
loop_
_entity.id
_entity.type
_entity.pdbx_description
1 polymer ?
#
loop_
_entity_poly.entity_id
_entity_poly.type
_entity_poly.pdbx_seq_one_letter_code
_entity_poly.pdbx_strand_id
1 'polypeptide(L)'
;MNELDLSHNELTSVKSLSSLPSLSALNLNFNQLAGIDVLAPMPCLRSLKLSDNKLQAIDTTMLPSLTLLYLDQNSLSSVSGLGNCQSLEILSAREQTSRAFDIDLGLVRDVRKVFLSSNRLSVQTVSPSVPLLSLQLLDMASCKIESLPAEFSLNFPNVKVLNLNFNALTAVTELTGLNCLSRLGVAGNRITRMRKLCQVLSRVGRASRNSTCSLHKVDIRGNPLTVRFYPPPITGSGRDADSKKLRGEGAGRMNNVRPGSKSGNDLTAALADIGRSANEDIAHSALWDTEDDYKNNGIEINDPYTLPTVDPQSDAKYFTHLDEPTRLRRRILELMIYAGTGGSVKYLDGLELRPKLEVGSDMDRAWTRLEKLGVLRRKAITN
;
A
#
# COMPACT_ATOMS: atom_id res chain seq x y z
N MET A 1 -37.08 -5.96 6.26
CA MET A 1 -35.69 -6.08 6.80
C MET A 1 -34.78 -5.80 5.62
N ASN A 2 -34.01 -4.68 5.68
CA ASN A 2 -33.15 -4.28 4.57
C ASN A 2 -31.69 -4.62 4.80
N GLU A 3 -31.30 -4.81 6.06
CA GLU A 3 -29.93 -5.13 6.47
C GLU A 3 -29.94 -6.33 7.40
N LEU A 4 -28.98 -7.24 7.22
CA LEU A 4 -28.84 -8.47 8.01
C LEU A 4 -27.37 -8.69 8.34
N ASP A 5 -27.05 -8.75 9.60
CA ASP A 5 -25.72 -9.11 10.11
C ASP A 5 -25.76 -10.55 10.68
N LEU A 6 -24.99 -11.42 10.07
CA LEU A 6 -24.78 -12.80 10.47
C LEU A 6 -23.29 -13.11 10.65
N SER A 7 -22.48 -12.06 10.85
CA SER A 7 -21.05 -12.23 11.09
C SER A 7 -20.75 -12.98 12.39
N HIS A 8 -19.53 -13.52 12.49
CA HIS A 8 -19.04 -14.25 13.68
C HIS A 8 -19.93 -15.42 14.09
N ASN A 9 -20.33 -16.23 13.11
CA ASN A 9 -21.09 -17.44 13.31
C ASN A 9 -20.34 -18.66 12.67
N GLU A 10 -20.92 -19.82 12.76
CA GLU A 10 -20.37 -21.05 12.16
C GLU A 10 -21.16 -21.47 10.90
N LEU A 11 -21.68 -20.50 10.16
CA LEU A 11 -22.50 -20.78 8.99
C LEU A 11 -21.67 -21.46 7.89
N THR A 12 -22.16 -22.59 7.40
CA THR A 12 -21.59 -23.32 6.26
C THR A 12 -22.41 -23.16 4.98
N SER A 13 -23.64 -22.64 5.08
CA SER A 13 -24.55 -22.43 3.95
C SER A 13 -25.48 -21.24 4.19
N VAL A 14 -25.86 -20.57 3.11
CA VAL A 14 -26.77 -19.40 3.11
C VAL A 14 -28.06 -19.64 2.32
N LYS A 15 -28.43 -20.91 2.09
CA LYS A 15 -29.60 -21.28 1.28
C LYS A 15 -30.91 -20.63 1.72
N SER A 16 -31.11 -20.49 3.03
CA SER A 16 -32.31 -19.88 3.61
C SER A 16 -32.45 -18.38 3.32
N LEU A 17 -31.36 -17.68 2.92
CA LEU A 17 -31.39 -16.27 2.62
C LEU A 17 -32.05 -15.95 1.27
N SER A 18 -32.26 -16.98 0.43
CA SER A 18 -32.99 -16.85 -0.86
C SER A 18 -34.42 -16.32 -0.71
N SER A 19 -34.99 -16.43 0.48
CA SER A 19 -36.34 -15.91 0.81
C SER A 19 -36.38 -14.39 1.11
N LEU A 20 -35.23 -13.68 1.05
CA LEU A 20 -35.12 -12.27 1.42
C LEU A 20 -34.70 -11.38 0.23
N PRO A 21 -35.52 -11.25 -0.83
CA PRO A 21 -35.14 -10.55 -2.06
C PRO A 21 -34.99 -9.03 -1.88
N SER A 22 -35.53 -8.45 -0.82
CA SER A 22 -35.48 -7.01 -0.52
C SER A 22 -34.27 -6.62 0.32
N LEU A 23 -33.35 -7.54 0.60
CA LEU A 23 -32.16 -7.26 1.40
C LEU A 23 -31.22 -6.35 0.60
N SER A 24 -30.76 -5.27 1.26
CA SER A 24 -29.84 -4.29 0.68
C SER A 24 -28.41 -4.42 1.21
N ALA A 25 -28.24 -4.91 2.44
CA ALA A 25 -26.94 -5.17 3.03
C ALA A 25 -26.91 -6.52 3.76
N LEU A 26 -25.86 -7.29 3.51
CA LEU A 26 -25.65 -8.61 4.11
C LEU A 26 -24.19 -8.72 4.60
N ASN A 27 -24.02 -8.93 5.90
CA ASN A 27 -22.73 -9.20 6.51
C ASN A 27 -22.64 -10.68 6.91
N LEU A 28 -21.72 -11.41 6.29
CA LEU A 28 -21.43 -12.83 6.52
C LEU A 28 -19.94 -13.03 6.88
N ASN A 29 -19.25 -11.98 7.30
CA ASN A 29 -17.85 -12.09 7.72
C ASN A 29 -17.68 -13.12 8.84
N PHE A 30 -16.49 -13.73 8.94
CA PHE A 30 -16.15 -14.67 10.02
C PHE A 30 -17.13 -15.83 10.14
N ASN A 31 -17.31 -16.57 9.03
CA ASN A 31 -18.11 -17.79 8.97
C ASN A 31 -17.28 -18.93 8.34
N GLN A 32 -17.93 -20.03 7.99
CA GLN A 32 -17.30 -21.20 7.39
C GLN A 32 -17.85 -21.52 5.98
N LEU A 33 -18.24 -20.49 5.24
CA LEU A 33 -18.82 -20.62 3.91
C LEU A 33 -17.75 -21.12 2.91
N ALA A 34 -18.00 -22.25 2.25
CA ALA A 34 -17.17 -22.75 1.17
C ALA A 34 -17.62 -22.27 -0.22
N GLY A 35 -18.86 -21.78 -0.33
CA GLY A 35 -19.47 -21.22 -1.53
C GLY A 35 -20.72 -20.45 -1.18
N ILE A 36 -21.20 -19.64 -2.12
CA ILE A 36 -22.47 -18.94 -2.02
C ILE A 36 -23.45 -19.41 -3.11
N ASP A 37 -23.33 -20.66 -3.49
CA ASP A 37 -23.95 -21.29 -4.68
C ASP A 37 -25.48 -21.20 -4.76
N VAL A 38 -26.11 -20.56 -3.79
CA VAL A 38 -27.55 -20.56 -3.62
C VAL A 38 -28.10 -19.19 -3.22
N LEU A 39 -27.36 -18.14 -3.45
CA LEU A 39 -28.00 -16.85 -3.43
C LEU A 39 -28.94 -16.81 -4.65
N ALA A 40 -30.25 -16.99 -4.40
CA ALA A 40 -31.27 -16.63 -5.37
C ALA A 40 -31.03 -15.17 -5.84
N PRO A 41 -31.62 -14.75 -6.96
CA PRO A 41 -31.48 -13.38 -7.39
C PRO A 41 -31.78 -12.40 -6.25
N MET A 42 -30.78 -11.61 -5.86
CA MET A 42 -30.91 -10.56 -4.84
C MET A 42 -30.74 -9.19 -5.51
N PRO A 43 -31.75 -8.74 -6.27
CA PRO A 43 -31.62 -7.56 -7.11
C PRO A 43 -31.45 -6.26 -6.30
N CYS A 44 -31.77 -6.25 -5.04
CA CYS A 44 -31.67 -5.07 -4.16
C CYS A 44 -30.35 -5.05 -3.35
N LEU A 45 -29.55 -6.12 -3.38
CA LEU A 45 -28.34 -6.22 -2.56
C LEU A 45 -27.26 -5.27 -3.07
N ARG A 46 -26.89 -4.31 -2.22
CA ARG A 46 -25.87 -3.30 -2.49
C ARG A 46 -24.55 -3.55 -1.77
N SER A 47 -24.60 -4.10 -0.56
CA SER A 47 -23.43 -4.39 0.26
C SER A 47 -23.38 -5.87 0.61
N LEU A 48 -22.29 -6.53 0.23
CA LEU A 48 -22.02 -7.92 0.57
C LEU A 48 -20.64 -8.04 1.20
N LYS A 49 -20.60 -8.50 2.45
CA LYS A 49 -19.37 -8.77 3.18
C LYS A 49 -19.25 -10.28 3.42
N LEU A 50 -18.15 -10.87 2.95
CA LEU A 50 -17.83 -12.30 2.99
C LEU A 50 -16.39 -12.56 3.43
N SER A 51 -15.74 -11.57 4.05
CA SER A 51 -14.35 -11.72 4.53
C SER A 51 -14.27 -12.83 5.59
N ASP A 52 -13.09 -13.45 5.73
CA ASP A 52 -12.84 -14.52 6.71
C ASP A 52 -13.81 -15.71 6.57
N ASN A 53 -13.81 -16.28 5.39
CA ASN A 53 -14.56 -17.49 5.05
C ASN A 53 -13.64 -18.51 4.34
N LYS A 54 -14.21 -19.56 3.77
CA LYS A 54 -13.50 -20.64 3.06
C LYS A 54 -13.84 -20.68 1.57
N LEU A 55 -14.21 -19.53 0.99
CA LEU A 55 -14.64 -19.45 -0.41
C LEU A 55 -13.49 -19.79 -1.35
N GLN A 56 -13.71 -20.67 -2.31
CA GLN A 56 -12.76 -21.02 -3.37
C GLN A 56 -13.11 -20.35 -4.70
N ALA A 57 -14.38 -20.07 -4.92
CA ALA A 57 -14.90 -19.29 -6.02
C ALA A 57 -16.16 -18.54 -5.59
N ILE A 58 -16.49 -17.48 -6.30
CA ILE A 58 -17.73 -16.72 -6.12
C ILE A 58 -18.28 -16.33 -7.49
N ASP A 59 -19.60 -16.46 -7.65
CA ASP A 59 -20.34 -15.96 -8.80
C ASP A 59 -21.29 -14.83 -8.37
N THR A 60 -21.06 -13.63 -8.89
CA THR A 60 -21.85 -12.44 -8.59
C THR A 60 -22.94 -12.15 -9.64
N THR A 61 -23.15 -13.05 -10.60
CA THR A 61 -24.13 -12.87 -11.71
C THR A 61 -25.52 -12.48 -11.23
N MET A 62 -25.95 -13.02 -10.11
CA MET A 62 -27.29 -12.78 -9.51
C MET A 62 -27.36 -11.55 -8.61
N LEU A 63 -26.29 -10.70 -8.57
CA LEU A 63 -26.15 -9.56 -7.67
C LEU A 63 -25.91 -8.24 -8.43
N PRO A 64 -26.81 -7.83 -9.34
CA PRO A 64 -26.52 -6.73 -10.28
C PRO A 64 -26.42 -5.34 -9.63
N SER A 65 -26.97 -5.15 -8.43
CA SER A 65 -27.01 -3.86 -7.72
C SER A 65 -25.84 -3.67 -6.74
N LEU A 66 -24.86 -4.59 -6.70
CA LEU A 66 -23.74 -4.49 -5.79
C LEU A 66 -22.95 -3.19 -6.00
N THR A 67 -22.74 -2.47 -4.90
CA THR A 67 -21.86 -1.31 -4.79
C THR A 67 -20.63 -1.61 -3.97
N LEU A 68 -20.73 -2.48 -2.97
CA LEU A 68 -19.66 -2.86 -2.05
C LEU A 68 -19.53 -4.38 -1.99
N LEU A 69 -18.32 -4.90 -2.26
CA LEU A 69 -18.00 -6.31 -2.19
C LEU A 69 -16.69 -6.53 -1.42
N TYR A 70 -16.77 -7.22 -0.28
CA TYR A 70 -15.63 -7.58 0.56
C TYR A 70 -15.46 -9.09 0.61
N LEU A 71 -14.29 -9.57 0.18
CA LEU A 71 -13.93 -10.98 0.01
C LEU A 71 -12.59 -11.33 0.68
N ASP A 72 -12.10 -10.47 1.58
CA ASP A 72 -10.76 -10.63 2.17
C ASP A 72 -10.64 -11.98 2.90
N GLN A 73 -9.41 -12.48 3.02
CA GLN A 73 -9.10 -13.68 3.80
C GLN A 73 -9.96 -14.90 3.42
N ASN A 74 -9.97 -15.23 2.14
CA ASN A 74 -10.61 -16.42 1.59
C ASN A 74 -9.58 -17.28 0.82
N SER A 75 -10.03 -18.25 0.04
CA SER A 75 -9.18 -19.10 -0.82
C SER A 75 -9.53 -18.96 -2.29
N LEU A 76 -10.01 -17.76 -2.68
CA LEU A 76 -10.50 -17.52 -4.05
C LEU A 76 -9.37 -17.66 -5.07
N SER A 77 -9.63 -18.38 -6.14
CA SER A 77 -8.79 -18.41 -7.33
C SER A 77 -9.28 -17.45 -8.42
N SER A 78 -10.59 -17.15 -8.43
CA SER A 78 -11.23 -16.23 -9.38
C SER A 78 -12.54 -15.69 -8.84
N VAL A 79 -13.03 -14.62 -9.45
CA VAL A 79 -14.37 -14.05 -9.22
C VAL A 79 -15.09 -13.97 -10.56
N SER A 80 -16.23 -14.62 -10.67
CA SER A 80 -17.09 -14.59 -11.88
C SER A 80 -18.28 -13.66 -11.71
N GLY A 81 -18.93 -13.31 -12.81
CA GLY A 81 -20.15 -12.49 -12.82
C GLY A 81 -19.94 -11.00 -12.57
N LEU A 82 -18.71 -10.53 -12.35
CA LEU A 82 -18.41 -9.11 -12.06
C LEU A 82 -18.93 -8.15 -13.14
N GLY A 83 -18.97 -8.59 -14.40
CA GLY A 83 -19.52 -7.78 -15.50
C GLY A 83 -20.99 -7.40 -15.34
N ASN A 84 -21.73 -8.09 -14.47
CA ASN A 84 -23.13 -7.77 -14.16
C ASN A 84 -23.23 -6.72 -13.03
N CYS A 85 -22.17 -6.49 -12.25
CA CYS A 85 -22.13 -5.55 -11.13
C CYS A 85 -21.72 -4.14 -11.62
N GLN A 86 -22.54 -3.53 -12.49
CA GLN A 86 -22.23 -2.24 -13.14
C GLN A 86 -22.09 -1.07 -12.16
N SER A 87 -22.64 -1.18 -10.94
CA SER A 87 -22.60 -0.12 -9.92
C SER A 87 -21.52 -0.36 -8.85
N LEU A 88 -20.62 -1.35 -9.05
CA LEU A 88 -19.62 -1.69 -8.06
C LEU A 88 -18.60 -0.55 -7.88
N GLU A 89 -18.57 0.03 -6.69
CA GLU A 89 -17.67 1.13 -6.34
C GLU A 89 -16.43 0.66 -5.55
N ILE A 90 -16.61 -0.33 -4.67
CA ILE A 90 -15.53 -0.85 -3.81
C ILE A 90 -15.45 -2.36 -3.95
N LEU A 91 -14.26 -2.85 -4.29
CA LEU A 91 -13.91 -4.26 -4.32
C LEU A 91 -12.70 -4.49 -3.42
N SER A 92 -12.87 -5.34 -2.41
CA SER A 92 -11.77 -5.82 -1.57
C SER A 92 -11.68 -7.34 -1.66
N ALA A 93 -10.49 -7.86 -1.99
CA ALA A 93 -10.18 -9.29 -2.06
C ALA A 93 -8.72 -9.53 -1.65
N ARG A 94 -8.35 -9.03 -0.46
CA ARG A 94 -7.01 -9.16 0.12
C ARG A 94 -6.78 -10.57 0.66
N GLU A 95 -5.50 -10.97 0.79
CA GLU A 95 -5.07 -12.16 1.53
C GLU A 95 -5.73 -13.48 1.07
N GLN A 96 -5.84 -13.67 -0.24
CA GLN A 96 -6.31 -14.96 -0.74
C GLN A 96 -5.24 -16.04 -0.55
N THR A 97 -5.61 -17.17 0.05
CA THR A 97 -4.67 -18.27 0.30
C THR A 97 -4.42 -19.15 -0.94
N SER A 98 -5.11 -18.90 -2.03
CA SER A 98 -4.94 -19.61 -3.30
C SER A 98 -3.54 -19.37 -3.91
N ARG A 99 -3.08 -20.31 -4.76
CA ARG A 99 -1.77 -20.22 -5.42
C ARG A 99 -1.67 -19.07 -6.42
N ALA A 100 -2.77 -18.70 -7.03
CA ALA A 100 -2.93 -17.55 -7.93
C ALA A 100 -4.35 -17.02 -7.79
N PHE A 101 -4.46 -15.69 -7.81
CA PHE A 101 -5.74 -15.01 -7.83
C PHE A 101 -5.86 -14.26 -9.15
N ASP A 102 -6.87 -14.64 -9.92
CA ASP A 102 -7.12 -14.08 -11.23
C ASP A 102 -8.47 -13.34 -11.26
N ILE A 103 -8.40 -12.06 -11.62
CA ILE A 103 -9.57 -11.18 -11.71
C ILE A 103 -9.35 -10.18 -12.84
N ASP A 104 -10.27 -10.15 -13.80
CA ASP A 104 -10.28 -9.10 -14.82
C ASP A 104 -11.01 -7.86 -14.29
N LEU A 105 -10.24 -6.89 -13.84
CA LEU A 105 -10.77 -5.60 -13.36
C LEU A 105 -11.47 -4.81 -14.46
N GLY A 106 -11.19 -5.07 -15.75
CA GLY A 106 -11.86 -4.42 -16.88
C GLY A 106 -13.36 -4.70 -16.97
N LEU A 107 -13.85 -5.72 -16.24
CA LEU A 107 -15.28 -6.02 -16.13
C LEU A 107 -16.04 -5.05 -15.22
N VAL A 108 -15.35 -4.35 -14.29
CA VAL A 108 -15.94 -3.42 -13.30
C VAL A 108 -15.57 -1.97 -13.62
N ARG A 109 -16.23 -1.37 -14.57
CA ARG A 109 -15.86 -0.05 -15.15
C ARG A 109 -15.97 1.11 -14.17
N ASP A 110 -16.93 1.05 -13.24
CA ASP A 110 -17.27 2.15 -12.34
C ASP A 110 -16.59 2.02 -10.98
N VAL A 111 -15.78 0.97 -10.80
CA VAL A 111 -15.04 0.75 -9.55
C VAL A 111 -14.11 1.93 -9.24
N ARG A 112 -14.20 2.42 -8.01
CA ARG A 112 -13.41 3.54 -7.52
C ARG A 112 -12.26 3.11 -6.62
N LYS A 113 -12.47 2.06 -5.82
CA LYS A 113 -11.46 1.56 -4.87
C LYS A 113 -11.31 0.05 -5.04
N VAL A 114 -10.07 -0.40 -5.22
CA VAL A 114 -9.72 -1.82 -5.36
C VAL A 114 -8.58 -2.15 -4.40
N PHE A 115 -8.80 -3.17 -3.57
CA PHE A 115 -7.85 -3.67 -2.60
C PHE A 115 -7.53 -5.14 -2.89
N LEU A 116 -6.28 -5.41 -3.25
CA LEU A 116 -5.80 -6.74 -3.66
C LEU A 116 -4.52 -7.14 -2.92
N SER A 117 -4.18 -6.49 -1.83
CA SER A 117 -2.92 -6.73 -1.12
C SER A 117 -2.77 -8.18 -0.68
N SER A 118 -1.51 -8.63 -0.60
CA SER A 118 -1.15 -9.98 -0.15
C SER A 118 -1.70 -11.12 -1.01
N ASN A 119 -1.75 -10.91 -2.32
CA ASN A 119 -2.14 -11.91 -3.30
C ASN A 119 -0.99 -12.28 -4.24
N ARG A 120 -1.12 -13.41 -4.91
CA ARG A 120 -0.36 -13.73 -6.13
C ARG A 120 -1.22 -13.36 -7.33
N LEU A 121 -1.10 -12.12 -7.79
CA LEU A 121 -1.88 -11.61 -8.89
C LEU A 121 -1.41 -12.20 -10.23
N SER A 122 -2.37 -12.48 -11.11
CA SER A 122 -2.10 -12.82 -12.50
C SER A 122 -1.66 -11.56 -13.30
N VAL A 123 -1.06 -11.78 -14.46
CA VAL A 123 -0.72 -10.69 -15.40
C VAL A 123 -1.99 -9.93 -15.82
N GLN A 124 -3.10 -10.64 -15.99
CA GLN A 124 -4.39 -10.07 -16.41
C GLN A 124 -4.94 -9.07 -15.37
N THR A 125 -4.74 -9.33 -14.09
CA THR A 125 -5.17 -8.42 -13.01
C THR A 125 -4.46 -7.07 -13.07
N VAL A 126 -3.16 -7.04 -13.41
CA VAL A 126 -2.38 -5.80 -13.54
C VAL A 126 -2.45 -5.20 -14.95
N SER A 127 -3.03 -5.93 -15.92
CA SER A 127 -3.25 -5.49 -17.31
C SER A 127 -4.68 -5.85 -17.72
N PRO A 128 -5.69 -5.12 -17.19
CA PRO A 128 -7.10 -5.39 -17.43
C PRO A 128 -7.46 -5.24 -18.90
N SER A 129 -8.50 -5.95 -19.34
CA SER A 129 -9.00 -5.95 -20.73
C SER A 129 -9.45 -4.57 -21.23
N VAL A 130 -9.90 -3.72 -20.30
CA VAL A 130 -10.35 -2.34 -20.56
C VAL A 130 -9.81 -1.41 -19.49
N PRO A 131 -9.36 -0.18 -19.83
CA PRO A 131 -8.90 0.80 -18.85
C PRO A 131 -9.97 1.18 -17.83
N LEU A 132 -9.57 1.27 -16.55
CA LEU A 132 -10.44 1.67 -15.45
C LEU A 132 -10.38 3.19 -15.23
N LEU A 133 -11.30 3.91 -15.89
CA LEU A 133 -11.30 5.37 -15.85
C LEU A 133 -11.85 5.94 -14.54
N SER A 134 -12.66 5.18 -13.81
CA SER A 134 -13.27 5.60 -12.53
C SER A 134 -12.38 5.30 -11.32
N LEU A 135 -11.34 4.47 -11.48
CA LEU A 135 -10.50 4.00 -10.38
C LEU A 135 -9.65 5.13 -9.79
N GLN A 136 -9.79 5.35 -8.49
CA GLN A 136 -9.07 6.37 -7.74
C GLN A 136 -8.07 5.78 -6.75
N LEU A 137 -8.34 4.60 -6.20
CA LEU A 137 -7.46 3.91 -5.28
C LEU A 137 -7.18 2.48 -5.76
N LEU A 138 -5.90 2.15 -5.85
CA LEU A 138 -5.44 0.80 -6.17
C LEU A 138 -4.41 0.35 -5.14
N ASP A 139 -4.75 -0.69 -4.39
CA ASP A 139 -3.86 -1.31 -3.41
C ASP A 139 -3.45 -2.71 -3.86
N MET A 140 -2.18 -2.85 -4.21
CA MET A 140 -1.53 -4.09 -4.61
C MET A 140 -0.24 -4.32 -3.83
N ALA A 141 -0.24 -4.00 -2.55
CA ALA A 141 0.92 -4.24 -1.70
C ALA A 141 1.12 -5.75 -1.46
N SER A 142 2.37 -6.14 -1.25
CA SER A 142 2.72 -7.54 -0.93
C SER A 142 2.28 -8.59 -1.98
N CYS A 143 2.14 -8.20 -3.23
CA CYS A 143 1.66 -9.06 -4.33
C CYS A 143 2.80 -9.75 -5.11
N LYS A 144 4.06 -9.65 -4.65
CA LYS A 144 5.25 -10.22 -5.32
C LYS A 144 5.48 -9.70 -6.73
N ILE A 145 5.01 -8.50 -7.04
CA ILE A 145 5.17 -7.87 -8.36
C ILE A 145 6.64 -7.52 -8.58
N GLU A 146 7.23 -8.04 -9.66
CA GLU A 146 8.63 -7.78 -10.02
C GLU A 146 8.77 -6.62 -11.01
N SER A 147 7.76 -6.43 -11.87
CA SER A 147 7.68 -5.35 -12.85
C SER A 147 6.21 -5.00 -13.14
N LEU A 148 5.96 -3.76 -13.53
CA LEU A 148 4.66 -3.32 -14.01
C LEU A 148 4.61 -3.44 -15.54
N PRO A 149 3.42 -3.71 -16.13
CA PRO A 149 3.26 -3.69 -17.58
C PRO A 149 3.48 -2.27 -18.14
N ALA A 150 3.97 -2.17 -19.37
CA ALA A 150 4.27 -0.89 -20.01
C ALA A 150 3.03 0.04 -20.10
N GLU A 151 1.86 -0.56 -20.26
CA GLU A 151 0.56 0.13 -20.39
C GLU A 151 -0.07 0.45 -19.03
N PHE A 152 0.62 0.23 -17.89
CA PHE A 152 0.05 0.38 -16.55
C PHE A 152 -0.62 1.74 -16.34
N SER A 153 0.02 2.82 -16.74
CA SER A 153 -0.55 4.16 -16.60
C SER A 153 -1.72 4.43 -17.55
N LEU A 154 -1.82 3.72 -18.67
CA LEU A 154 -2.96 3.78 -19.59
C LEU A 154 -4.15 2.99 -19.05
N ASN A 155 -3.88 1.89 -18.35
CA ASN A 155 -4.91 1.05 -17.75
C ASN A 155 -5.55 1.69 -16.52
N PHE A 156 -4.81 2.54 -15.79
CA PHE A 156 -5.24 3.16 -14.53
C PHE A 156 -5.01 4.69 -14.51
N PRO A 157 -5.50 5.46 -15.50
CA PRO A 157 -5.07 6.85 -15.71
C PRO A 157 -5.46 7.83 -14.61
N ASN A 158 -6.55 7.56 -13.88
CA ASN A 158 -7.12 8.47 -12.88
C ASN A 158 -6.85 8.06 -11.43
N VAL A 159 -5.94 7.11 -11.23
CA VAL A 159 -5.54 6.68 -9.88
C VAL A 159 -4.89 7.84 -9.13
N LYS A 160 -5.45 8.15 -7.94
CA LYS A 160 -4.96 9.17 -7.00
C LYS A 160 -4.08 8.56 -5.92
N VAL A 161 -4.40 7.35 -5.50
CA VAL A 161 -3.68 6.62 -4.46
C VAL A 161 -3.25 5.26 -4.99
N LEU A 162 -1.94 5.00 -4.95
CA LEU A 162 -1.36 3.75 -5.40
C LEU A 162 -0.46 3.17 -4.32
N ASN A 163 -0.82 1.99 -3.82
CA ASN A 163 -0.01 1.24 -2.88
C ASN A 163 0.64 0.04 -3.57
N LEU A 164 1.96 0.08 -3.72
CA LEU A 164 2.82 -0.98 -4.25
C LEU A 164 3.89 -1.39 -3.22
N ASN A 165 3.64 -1.14 -1.94
CA ASN A 165 4.57 -1.50 -0.89
C ASN A 165 4.84 -3.01 -0.86
N PHE A 166 6.02 -3.40 -0.36
CA PHE A 166 6.41 -4.80 -0.11
C PHE A 166 6.34 -5.71 -1.34
N ASN A 167 6.65 -5.16 -2.52
CA ASN A 167 6.80 -5.91 -3.76
C ASN A 167 8.28 -6.16 -4.11
N ALA A 168 8.56 -6.62 -5.30
CA ALA A 168 9.92 -6.89 -5.78
C ALA A 168 10.36 -5.93 -6.90
N LEU A 169 9.75 -4.75 -6.99
CA LEU A 169 9.98 -3.77 -8.05
C LEU A 169 11.41 -3.24 -8.01
N THR A 170 12.10 -3.30 -9.12
CA THR A 170 13.44 -2.72 -9.30
C THR A 170 13.42 -1.32 -9.91
N ALA A 171 12.32 -0.97 -10.58
CA ALA A 171 12.05 0.33 -11.20
C ALA A 171 10.55 0.60 -11.17
N VAL A 172 10.17 1.86 -11.39
CA VAL A 172 8.79 2.36 -11.40
C VAL A 172 8.54 3.29 -12.58
N THR A 173 9.21 3.03 -13.71
CA THR A 173 9.17 3.86 -14.93
C THR A 173 7.78 3.92 -15.54
N GLU A 174 7.01 2.86 -15.40
CA GLU A 174 5.66 2.67 -15.93
C GLU A 174 4.61 3.57 -15.26
N LEU A 175 4.98 4.19 -14.13
CA LEU A 175 4.12 5.14 -13.42
C LEU A 175 4.11 6.54 -14.03
N THR A 176 4.99 6.85 -14.98
CA THR A 176 5.19 8.23 -15.50
C THR A 176 3.96 8.86 -16.14
N GLY A 177 2.97 8.07 -16.56
CA GLY A 177 1.71 8.53 -17.14
C GLY A 177 0.57 8.75 -16.12
N LEU A 178 0.78 8.47 -14.84
CA LEU A 178 -0.24 8.65 -13.80
C LEU A 178 -0.36 10.14 -13.41
N ASN A 179 -1.19 10.88 -14.16
CA ASN A 179 -1.26 12.33 -14.05
C ASN A 179 -2.04 12.82 -12.83
N CYS A 180 -2.90 11.97 -12.25
CA CYS A 180 -3.75 12.30 -11.10
C CYS A 180 -3.16 11.82 -9.76
N LEU A 181 -2.00 11.13 -9.78
CA LEU A 181 -1.47 10.49 -8.59
C LEU A 181 -1.08 11.52 -7.53
N SER A 182 -1.65 11.36 -6.32
CA SER A 182 -1.40 12.21 -5.16
C SER A 182 -0.62 11.49 -4.05
N ARG A 183 -0.79 10.17 -3.94
CA ARG A 183 -0.11 9.35 -2.92
C ARG A 183 0.48 8.10 -3.55
N LEU A 184 1.75 7.83 -3.27
CA LEU A 184 2.50 6.69 -3.78
C LEU A 184 3.22 5.97 -2.66
N GLY A 185 2.90 4.69 -2.45
CA GLY A 185 3.65 3.76 -1.62
C GLY A 185 4.46 2.80 -2.48
N VAL A 186 5.77 2.81 -2.36
CA VAL A 186 6.70 1.83 -2.97
C VAL A 186 7.76 1.39 -1.95
N ALA A 187 7.42 1.43 -0.67
CA ALA A 187 8.29 0.96 0.41
C ALA A 187 8.52 -0.55 0.32
N GLY A 188 9.66 -1.03 0.86
CA GLY A 188 9.96 -2.47 0.90
C GLY A 188 10.14 -3.12 -0.47
N ASN A 189 10.54 -2.37 -1.49
CA ASN A 189 10.84 -2.89 -2.83
C ASN A 189 12.35 -3.07 -3.05
N ARG A 190 12.77 -3.28 -4.30
CA ARG A 190 14.18 -3.50 -4.69
C ARG A 190 14.77 -2.32 -5.49
N ILE A 191 14.31 -1.10 -5.24
CA ILE A 191 14.73 0.10 -5.96
C ILE A 191 16.14 0.50 -5.50
N THR A 192 17.08 0.62 -6.45
CA THR A 192 18.49 0.96 -6.18
C THR A 192 18.92 2.29 -6.78
N ARG A 193 18.24 2.77 -7.85
CA ARG A 193 18.70 3.87 -8.71
C ARG A 193 17.98 5.18 -8.36
N MET A 194 18.60 6.00 -7.50
CA MET A 194 18.09 7.31 -7.05
C MET A 194 17.69 8.22 -8.23
N ARG A 195 18.60 8.42 -9.20
CA ARG A 195 18.35 9.35 -10.31
C ARG A 195 17.13 8.95 -11.14
N LYS A 196 16.96 7.66 -11.42
CA LYS A 196 15.81 7.16 -12.18
C LYS A 196 14.50 7.35 -11.39
N LEU A 197 14.52 7.03 -10.10
CA LEU A 197 13.36 7.24 -9.22
C LEU A 197 12.94 8.72 -9.21
N CYS A 198 13.87 9.64 -8.97
CA CYS A 198 13.58 11.07 -8.96
C CYS A 198 13.06 11.59 -10.32
N GLN A 199 13.57 11.05 -11.44
CA GLN A 199 13.04 11.37 -12.78
C GLN A 199 11.58 10.93 -12.95
N VAL A 200 11.22 9.75 -12.44
CA VAL A 200 9.83 9.27 -12.47
C VAL A 200 8.95 10.17 -11.60
N LEU A 201 9.34 10.40 -10.34
CA LEU A 201 8.56 11.23 -9.42
C LEU A 201 8.37 12.67 -9.92
N SER A 202 9.32 13.21 -10.69
CA SER A 202 9.18 14.54 -11.29
C SER A 202 8.12 14.63 -12.39
N ARG A 203 7.67 13.49 -12.92
CA ARG A 203 6.69 13.41 -14.01
C ARG A 203 5.31 12.93 -13.56
N VAL A 204 5.30 12.08 -12.53
CA VAL A 204 4.07 11.56 -11.93
C VAL A 204 3.26 12.69 -11.32
N GLY A 205 1.94 12.61 -11.38
CA GLY A 205 1.03 13.63 -10.87
C GLY A 205 1.01 14.92 -11.68
N ARG A 206 1.45 14.90 -12.94
CA ARG A 206 1.45 16.06 -13.84
C ARG A 206 0.77 15.75 -15.17
N ALA A 207 -0.28 16.47 -15.48
CA ALA A 207 -0.94 16.37 -16.78
C ALA A 207 -0.09 16.94 -17.93
N SER A 208 0.75 17.94 -17.65
CA SER A 208 1.71 18.53 -18.60
C SER A 208 2.94 19.05 -17.86
N ARG A 209 4.00 19.42 -18.63
CA ARG A 209 5.23 19.98 -18.03
C ARG A 209 5.01 21.27 -17.24
N ASN A 210 3.98 22.04 -17.58
CA ASN A 210 3.67 23.34 -16.96
C ASN A 210 2.53 23.24 -15.93
N SER A 211 1.93 22.04 -15.72
CA SER A 211 0.91 21.86 -14.71
C SER A 211 1.52 21.70 -13.31
N THR A 212 0.76 22.11 -12.30
CA THR A 212 1.09 21.80 -10.91
C THR A 212 1.10 20.27 -10.73
N CYS A 213 2.04 19.79 -9.93
CA CYS A 213 2.11 18.37 -9.59
C CYS A 213 1.10 18.05 -8.49
N SER A 214 0.32 16.98 -8.64
CA SER A 214 -0.65 16.52 -7.64
C SER A 214 -0.03 15.60 -6.59
N LEU A 215 1.20 15.13 -6.78
CA LEU A 215 1.86 14.20 -5.89
C LEU A 215 2.24 14.90 -4.57
N HIS A 216 1.65 14.47 -3.45
CA HIS A 216 1.83 15.07 -2.13
C HIS A 216 2.56 14.17 -1.15
N LYS A 217 2.33 12.85 -1.21
CA LYS A 217 2.88 11.88 -0.27
C LYS A 217 3.57 10.74 -1.02
N VAL A 218 4.81 10.45 -0.62
CA VAL A 218 5.61 9.36 -1.19
C VAL A 218 6.26 8.58 -0.06
N ASP A 219 6.18 7.25 -0.11
CA ASP A 219 6.91 6.36 0.80
C ASP A 219 7.81 5.42 -0.02
N ILE A 220 9.11 5.52 0.22
CA ILE A 220 10.17 4.73 -0.44
C ILE A 220 11.07 4.01 0.56
N ARG A 221 10.69 3.98 1.84
CA ARG A 221 11.45 3.31 2.90
C ARG A 221 11.71 1.84 2.59
N GLY A 222 12.72 1.24 3.21
CA GLY A 222 12.99 -0.19 3.08
C GLY A 222 13.47 -0.65 1.70
N ASN A 223 13.75 0.27 0.76
CA ASN A 223 14.43 -0.07 -0.48
C ASN A 223 15.95 -0.12 -0.29
N PRO A 224 16.72 -0.86 -1.08
CA PRO A 224 18.19 -0.83 -1.03
C PRO A 224 18.77 0.58 -1.15
N LEU A 225 18.02 1.48 -1.82
CA LEU A 225 18.36 2.90 -1.91
C LEU A 225 18.29 3.63 -0.57
N THR A 226 17.29 3.31 0.28
CA THR A 226 16.90 4.06 1.49
C THR A 226 17.05 3.28 2.80
N VAL A 227 17.41 2.00 2.74
CA VAL A 227 17.43 1.09 3.91
C VAL A 227 18.26 1.61 5.09
N ARG A 228 19.28 2.43 4.83
CA ARG A 228 20.13 3.03 5.87
C ARG A 228 19.72 4.44 6.28
N PHE A 229 18.69 5.02 5.68
CA PHE A 229 18.31 6.42 5.93
C PHE A 229 17.47 6.59 7.18
N TYR A 230 16.76 5.55 7.58
CA TYR A 230 15.79 5.56 8.67
C TYR A 230 16.11 4.48 9.70
N PRO A 231 15.69 4.65 10.96
CA PRO A 231 15.82 3.59 11.95
C PRO A 231 15.04 2.35 11.46
N PRO A 232 15.53 1.14 11.78
CA PRO A 232 14.76 -0.07 11.52
C PRO A 232 13.40 0.03 12.21
N PRO A 233 12.31 -0.42 11.58
CA PRO A 233 11.01 -0.44 12.22
C PRO A 233 11.09 -1.25 13.51
N ILE A 234 10.54 -0.70 14.60
CA ILE A 234 10.49 -1.39 15.89
C ILE A 234 9.51 -2.55 15.72
N THR A 235 10.02 -3.75 15.49
CA THR A 235 9.22 -4.97 15.56
C THR A 235 8.88 -5.20 17.03
N GLY A 236 7.58 -5.25 17.36
CA GLY A 236 7.03 -5.28 18.72
C GLY A 236 7.36 -6.52 19.59
N SER A 237 8.48 -7.21 19.35
CA SER A 237 8.96 -8.35 20.16
C SER A 237 9.85 -7.96 21.35
N GLY A 238 9.83 -6.68 21.76
CA GLY A 238 10.73 -6.13 22.79
C GLY A 238 10.18 -6.11 24.22
N ARG A 239 9.15 -6.88 24.60
CA ARG A 239 8.68 -6.92 26.00
C ARG A 239 9.45 -7.86 26.93
N ASP A 240 10.38 -8.67 26.42
CA ASP A 240 11.11 -9.66 27.24
C ASP A 240 12.61 -9.35 27.46
N ALA A 241 13.11 -8.20 27.04
CA ALA A 241 14.55 -7.89 27.15
C ALA A 241 14.99 -7.26 28.48
N ASP A 242 14.08 -6.72 29.29
CA ASP A 242 14.45 -6.01 30.54
C ASP A 242 14.44 -6.86 31.81
N SER A 243 14.08 -8.15 31.76
CA SER A 243 14.03 -9.01 32.94
C SER A 243 15.27 -9.90 33.15
N LYS A 244 16.33 -9.81 32.33
CA LYS A 244 17.55 -10.64 32.44
C LYS A 244 18.83 -9.90 32.79
N LYS A 245 18.76 -8.69 33.30
CA LYS A 245 19.96 -7.92 33.73
C LYS A 245 20.27 -8.00 35.23
N LEU A 246 19.77 -9.00 35.91
CA LEU A 246 20.10 -9.27 37.33
C LEU A 246 20.34 -10.77 37.55
N ARG A 247 21.46 -11.28 37.09
CA ARG A 247 22.24 -12.37 37.76
C ARG A 247 23.53 -12.60 36.99
N GLY A 248 24.63 -12.48 37.73
CA GLY A 248 25.99 -12.43 37.26
C GLY A 248 26.61 -13.76 36.84
N GLU A 249 27.75 -13.58 36.24
CA GLU A 249 28.96 -14.41 36.21
C GLU A 249 28.94 -15.77 35.50
N GLY A 250 29.86 -15.92 34.58
CA GLY A 250 30.35 -17.22 34.12
C GLY A 250 31.03 -17.19 32.77
N ALA A 251 32.32 -17.21 32.80
CA ALA A 251 33.27 -17.22 31.66
C ALA A 251 33.02 -18.32 30.61
N GLY A 252 33.40 -18.00 29.35
CA GLY A 252 34.08 -18.98 28.54
C GLY A 252 33.58 -19.27 27.12
N ARG A 253 34.46 -18.95 26.19
CA ARG A 253 34.68 -19.50 24.85
C ARG A 253 34.08 -18.78 23.64
N MET A 254 35.02 -18.13 22.95
CA MET A 254 34.95 -17.76 21.54
C MET A 254 34.62 -18.96 20.66
N ASN A 255 33.64 -18.78 19.77
CA ASN A 255 33.62 -19.51 18.50
C ASN A 255 33.22 -18.53 17.38
N ASN A 256 34.13 -18.39 16.44
CA ASN A 256 33.99 -17.69 15.17
C ASN A 256 32.83 -18.25 14.37
N VAL A 257 31.80 -17.45 14.12
CA VAL A 257 30.80 -17.72 13.08
C VAL A 257 30.82 -16.56 12.08
N ARG A 258 31.18 -16.90 10.84
CA ARG A 258 31.13 -16.00 9.69
C ARG A 258 29.71 -15.46 9.48
N PRO A 259 29.52 -14.18 9.10
CA PRO A 259 28.20 -13.65 8.79
C PRO A 259 27.68 -14.22 7.47
N GLY A 260 26.76 -15.16 7.56
CA GLY A 260 25.96 -15.62 6.43
C GLY A 260 24.96 -14.54 6.02
N SER A 261 24.92 -14.23 4.74
CA SER A 261 23.96 -13.32 4.12
C SER A 261 22.52 -13.82 4.32
N LYS A 262 21.78 -13.22 5.23
CA LYS A 262 20.32 -13.43 5.32
C LYS A 262 19.64 -12.53 4.31
N SER A 263 18.91 -13.17 3.40
CA SER A 263 18.15 -12.55 2.32
C SER A 263 16.97 -11.73 2.85
N GLY A 264 16.57 -10.69 2.10
CA GLY A 264 15.53 -9.72 2.48
C GLY A 264 14.09 -10.25 2.70
N ASN A 265 13.90 -11.57 2.82
CA ASN A 265 12.60 -12.18 3.05
C ASN A 265 12.14 -12.16 4.53
N ASP A 266 13.04 -11.88 5.48
CA ASP A 266 12.70 -11.88 6.91
C ASP A 266 11.90 -10.62 7.35
N LEU A 267 11.97 -9.53 6.59
CA LEU A 267 11.22 -8.30 6.90
C LEU A 267 9.74 -8.42 6.56
N THR A 268 9.41 -9.12 5.47
CA THR A 268 8.01 -9.35 5.08
C THR A 268 7.29 -10.33 6.00
N ALA A 269 7.98 -11.34 6.53
CA ALA A 269 7.41 -12.28 7.49
C ALA A 269 7.17 -11.65 8.87
N ALA A 270 8.08 -10.78 9.34
CA ALA A 270 7.94 -10.09 10.62
C ALA A 270 6.83 -9.02 10.60
N LEU A 271 6.53 -8.42 9.45
CA LEU A 271 5.47 -7.43 9.30
C LEU A 271 4.09 -8.08 9.14
N ALA A 272 4.01 -9.30 8.61
CA ALA A 272 2.75 -10.04 8.49
C ALA A 272 2.18 -10.50 9.86
N ASP A 273 3.02 -10.68 10.88
CA ASP A 273 2.58 -11.09 12.22
C ASP A 273 2.00 -9.94 13.07
N ILE A 274 2.23 -8.70 12.71
CA ILE A 274 1.74 -7.52 13.45
C ILE A 274 0.27 -7.22 13.14
N GLY A 275 -0.25 -7.68 12.00
CA GLY A 275 -1.58 -7.35 11.47
C GLY A 275 -2.76 -8.18 12.02
N ARG A 276 -2.53 -9.21 12.83
CA ARG A 276 -3.57 -10.19 13.16
C ARG A 276 -4.52 -9.84 14.31
N SER A 277 -4.51 -8.63 14.84
CA SER A 277 -5.30 -8.29 16.05
C SER A 277 -5.98 -6.92 16.03
N ALA A 278 -6.51 -6.44 14.91
CA ALA A 278 -7.26 -5.19 14.89
C ALA A 278 -8.66 -5.37 14.31
N ASN A 279 -9.66 -4.84 15.01
CA ASN A 279 -11.06 -4.82 14.64
C ASN A 279 -11.27 -4.33 13.19
N GLU A 280 -11.80 -5.19 12.33
CA GLU A 280 -11.75 -5.09 10.87
C GLU A 280 -12.76 -4.12 10.24
N ASP A 281 -13.85 -3.78 10.91
CA ASP A 281 -14.89 -2.90 10.35
C ASP A 281 -14.46 -1.43 10.19
N ILE A 282 -13.39 -1.02 10.86
CA ILE A 282 -12.89 0.36 10.86
C ILE A 282 -11.73 0.55 9.86
N ALA A 283 -11.02 -0.53 9.54
CA ALA A 283 -9.80 -0.46 8.73
C ALA A 283 -10.03 -0.07 7.24
N HIS A 284 -11.21 -0.37 6.71
CA HIS A 284 -11.48 -0.20 5.27
C HIS A 284 -11.88 1.21 4.83
N SER A 285 -12.38 2.05 5.73
CA SER A 285 -12.87 3.39 5.37
C SER A 285 -11.90 4.53 5.67
N ALA A 286 -11.01 4.38 6.64
CA ALA A 286 -10.27 5.51 7.20
C ALA A 286 -8.88 5.77 6.59
N LEU A 287 -8.28 4.78 5.89
CA LEU A 287 -6.86 4.86 5.53
C LEU A 287 -6.53 5.77 4.37
N TRP A 288 -7.49 6.03 3.50
CA TRP A 288 -7.23 6.66 2.21
C TRP A 288 -8.22 7.78 1.87
N ASP A 289 -9.15 8.08 2.76
CA ASP A 289 -10.04 9.22 2.62
C ASP A 289 -9.32 10.54 2.96
N THR A 290 -9.83 11.63 2.48
CA THR A 290 -9.23 12.96 2.44
C THR A 290 -8.71 13.48 3.79
N GLU A 291 -7.83 14.49 3.77
CA GLU A 291 -7.22 15.14 4.97
C GLU A 291 -8.24 15.58 6.04
N ASP A 292 -9.53 15.71 5.70
CA ASP A 292 -10.59 16.12 6.63
C ASP A 292 -11.05 15.00 7.57
N ASP A 293 -10.92 13.71 7.19
CA ASP A 293 -11.31 12.58 8.05
C ASP A 293 -10.29 12.29 9.16
N TYR A 294 -9.02 12.68 8.98
CA TYR A 294 -7.97 12.53 10.01
C TYR A 294 -8.20 13.41 11.25
N LYS A 295 -8.92 14.50 11.12
CA LYS A 295 -9.12 15.46 12.23
C LYS A 295 -10.19 15.03 13.24
N ASN A 296 -11.08 14.11 12.89
CA ASN A 296 -12.25 13.81 13.72
C ASN A 296 -12.14 12.58 14.62
N ASN A 297 -11.23 11.63 14.42
CA ASN A 297 -11.28 10.36 15.18
C ASN A 297 -10.01 9.93 15.91
N GLY A 298 -8.88 10.61 15.81
CA GLY A 298 -7.71 10.39 16.69
C GLY A 298 -7.14 8.95 16.76
N ILE A 299 -7.57 8.05 15.89
CA ILE A 299 -7.13 6.65 15.85
C ILE A 299 -6.21 6.46 14.64
N GLU A 300 -4.91 6.35 14.88
CA GLU A 300 -3.96 5.84 13.88
C GLU A 300 -4.31 4.38 13.59
N ILE A 301 -4.95 4.14 12.46
CA ILE A 301 -5.21 2.77 11.99
C ILE A 301 -3.94 2.26 11.33
N ASN A 302 -3.29 1.29 11.96
CA ASN A 302 -2.13 0.59 11.41
C ASN A 302 -2.58 -0.34 10.28
N ASP A 303 -2.53 0.13 9.04
CA ASP A 303 -2.68 -0.73 7.87
C ASP A 303 -1.44 -1.63 7.74
N PRO A 304 -1.57 -2.96 7.76
CA PRO A 304 -0.45 -3.89 7.66
C PRO A 304 0.33 -3.76 6.35
N TYR A 305 -0.25 -3.12 5.35
CA TYR A 305 0.34 -2.90 4.03
C TYR A 305 1.00 -1.54 3.86
N THR A 306 1.08 -0.75 4.93
CA THR A 306 1.82 0.51 5.00
C THR A 306 2.82 0.47 6.15
N LEU A 307 3.94 1.19 6.01
CA LEU A 307 4.86 1.34 7.12
C LEU A 307 4.29 2.35 8.13
N PRO A 308 4.47 2.12 9.44
CA PRO A 308 4.02 3.04 10.47
C PRO A 308 4.64 4.44 10.26
N THR A 309 3.96 5.46 10.75
CA THR A 309 4.46 6.83 10.75
C THR A 309 5.80 6.89 11.51
N VAL A 310 6.73 7.69 10.99
CA VAL A 310 8.03 7.89 11.63
C VAL A 310 7.89 8.97 12.68
N ASP A 311 8.36 8.70 13.91
CA ASP A 311 8.49 9.74 14.92
C ASP A 311 9.64 10.70 14.54
N PRO A 312 9.37 12.01 14.34
CA PRO A 312 10.37 12.97 13.92
C PRO A 312 11.54 13.11 14.91
N GLN A 313 11.28 12.92 16.21
CA GLN A 313 12.33 13.03 17.25
C GLN A 313 13.29 11.84 17.19
N SER A 314 12.74 10.64 17.05
CA SER A 314 13.53 9.41 16.87
C SER A 314 14.32 9.43 15.58
N ASP A 315 13.74 9.93 14.49
CA ASP A 315 14.43 10.11 13.22
C ASP A 315 15.59 11.11 13.33
N ALA A 316 15.37 12.25 13.96
CA ALA A 316 16.40 13.26 14.16
C ALA A 316 17.60 12.70 14.99
N LYS A 317 17.32 11.94 16.04
CA LYS A 317 18.37 11.25 16.83
C LYS A 317 19.11 10.24 15.95
N TYR A 318 18.40 9.40 15.22
CA TYR A 318 19.00 8.41 14.33
C TYR A 318 19.88 9.07 13.27
N PHE A 319 19.41 10.16 12.67
CA PHE A 319 20.14 10.92 11.65
C PHE A 319 21.50 11.41 12.14
N THR A 320 21.61 11.84 13.41
CA THR A 320 22.90 12.30 13.97
C THR A 320 23.93 11.17 14.12
N HIS A 321 23.48 9.91 14.23
CA HIS A 321 24.37 8.75 14.34
C HIS A 321 24.81 8.18 12.99
N LEU A 322 24.20 8.65 11.88
CA LEU A 322 24.60 8.22 10.53
C LEU A 322 25.98 8.75 10.17
N ASP A 323 26.73 7.97 9.39
CA ASP A 323 27.96 8.43 8.75
C ASP A 323 27.67 9.58 7.76
N GLU A 324 28.63 10.47 7.59
CA GLU A 324 28.49 11.65 6.73
C GLU A 324 28.05 11.32 5.28
N PRO A 325 28.61 10.30 4.61
CA PRO A 325 28.15 9.92 3.26
C PRO A 325 26.67 9.53 3.22
N THR A 326 26.17 8.83 4.24
CA THR A 326 24.76 8.40 4.30
C THR A 326 23.84 9.59 4.56
N ARG A 327 24.21 10.48 5.50
CA ARG A 327 23.47 11.74 5.72
C ARG A 327 23.37 12.56 4.45
N LEU A 328 24.51 12.76 3.75
CA LEU A 328 24.55 13.52 2.52
C LEU A 328 23.70 12.89 1.41
N ARG A 329 23.73 11.55 1.27
CA ARG A 329 22.89 10.83 0.29
C ARG A 329 21.40 11.00 0.57
N ARG A 330 20.99 10.96 1.85
CA ARG A 330 19.59 11.21 2.23
C ARG A 330 19.18 12.65 1.86
N ARG A 331 19.99 13.66 2.18
CA ARG A 331 19.71 15.07 1.83
C ARG A 331 19.69 15.31 0.32
N ILE A 332 20.56 14.63 -0.44
CA ILE A 332 20.52 14.66 -1.91
C ILE A 332 19.20 14.12 -2.44
N LEU A 333 18.72 12.99 -1.91
CA LEU A 333 17.44 12.40 -2.32
C LEU A 333 16.27 13.35 -2.02
N GLU A 334 16.21 13.90 -0.81
CA GLU A 334 15.19 14.85 -0.37
C GLU A 334 15.15 16.10 -1.29
N LEU A 335 16.31 16.67 -1.59
CA LEU A 335 16.42 17.84 -2.50
C LEU A 335 16.01 17.49 -3.93
N MET A 336 16.43 16.34 -4.45
CA MET A 336 16.09 15.94 -5.82
C MET A 336 14.58 15.72 -5.97
N ILE A 337 13.92 15.11 -4.97
CA ILE A 337 12.47 14.94 -4.98
C ILE A 337 11.77 16.30 -4.85
N TYR A 338 12.15 17.12 -3.88
CA TYR A 338 11.57 18.45 -3.68
C TYR A 338 11.65 19.31 -4.92
N ALA A 339 12.84 19.47 -5.48
CA ALA A 339 13.06 20.28 -6.68
C ALA A 339 12.40 19.67 -7.93
N GLY A 340 12.47 18.33 -8.10
CA GLY A 340 11.87 17.62 -9.23
C GLY A 340 10.35 17.74 -9.26
N THR A 341 9.71 17.75 -8.10
CA THR A 341 8.24 17.87 -7.97
C THR A 341 7.77 19.33 -7.83
N GLY A 342 8.71 20.29 -7.77
CA GLY A 342 8.39 21.72 -7.58
C GLY A 342 7.82 22.00 -6.18
N GLY A 343 8.23 21.21 -5.16
CA GLY A 343 7.76 21.35 -3.77
C GLY A 343 6.36 20.81 -3.51
N SER A 344 5.75 20.09 -4.45
CA SER A 344 4.41 19.52 -4.25
C SER A 344 4.43 18.34 -3.29
N VAL A 345 5.48 17.51 -3.28
CA VAL A 345 5.66 16.45 -2.26
C VAL A 345 5.95 17.12 -0.92
N LYS A 346 4.98 17.04 -0.03
CA LYS A 346 5.07 17.59 1.33
C LYS A 346 5.47 16.55 2.36
N TYR A 347 5.18 15.28 2.09
CA TYR A 347 5.52 14.17 2.98
C TYR A 347 6.33 13.13 2.22
N LEU A 348 7.54 12.88 2.69
CA LEU A 348 8.43 11.83 2.20
C LEU A 348 8.74 10.88 3.34
N ASP A 349 8.47 9.58 3.13
CA ASP A 349 8.80 8.53 4.08
C ASP A 349 8.16 8.73 5.48
N GLY A 350 6.98 9.34 5.52
CA GLY A 350 6.26 9.66 6.74
C GLY A 350 6.69 10.96 7.43
N LEU A 351 7.69 11.65 6.90
CA LEU A 351 8.22 12.91 7.45
C LEU A 351 7.87 14.09 6.55
N GLU A 352 7.69 15.25 7.16
CA GLU A 352 7.47 16.50 6.42
C GLU A 352 8.73 16.90 5.63
N LEU A 353 8.58 17.12 4.33
CA LEU A 353 9.66 17.49 3.42
C LEU A 353 9.71 19.01 3.26
N ARG A 354 10.47 19.69 4.12
CA ARG A 354 10.76 21.13 4.05
C ARG A 354 12.26 21.37 4.08
N PRO A 355 12.96 21.35 2.93
CA PRO A 355 14.40 21.60 2.91
C PRO A 355 14.70 23.02 3.39
N LYS A 356 15.43 23.14 4.50
CA LYS A 356 15.98 24.40 5.00
C LYS A 356 17.45 24.49 4.62
N LEU A 357 17.83 25.52 3.88
CA LEU A 357 19.22 25.78 3.48
C LEU A 357 19.90 26.67 4.51
N GLU A 358 20.41 26.04 5.57
CA GLU A 358 21.26 26.73 6.55
C GLU A 358 22.72 26.57 6.14
N VAL A 359 23.48 27.68 6.10
CA VAL A 359 24.88 27.67 5.68
C VAL A 359 25.71 26.68 6.52
N GLY A 360 26.43 25.80 5.84
CA GLY A 360 27.25 24.76 6.47
C GLY A 360 26.51 23.51 6.91
N SER A 361 25.17 23.44 6.77
CA SER A 361 24.39 22.24 7.07
C SER A 361 24.63 21.13 6.03
N ASP A 362 24.27 19.87 6.38
CA ASP A 362 24.29 18.77 5.41
C ASP A 362 23.39 19.04 4.19
N MET A 363 22.32 19.82 4.37
CA MET A 363 21.44 20.24 3.28
C MET A 363 22.13 21.21 2.32
N ASP A 364 22.88 22.18 2.84
CA ASP A 364 23.66 23.13 2.05
C ASP A 364 24.80 22.43 1.29
N ARG A 365 25.49 21.49 1.94
CA ARG A 365 26.52 20.64 1.29
C ARG A 365 25.93 19.79 0.17
N ALA A 366 24.76 19.19 0.39
CA ALA A 366 24.05 18.41 -0.61
C ALA A 366 23.64 19.29 -1.81
N TRP A 367 23.12 20.49 -1.52
CA TRP A 367 22.78 21.47 -2.54
C TRP A 367 24.00 21.85 -3.40
N THR A 368 25.08 22.27 -2.75
CA THR A 368 26.32 22.67 -3.43
C THR A 368 26.85 21.55 -4.34
N ARG A 369 26.73 20.28 -3.89
CA ARG A 369 27.13 19.14 -4.70
C ARG A 369 26.26 18.95 -5.94
N LEU A 370 24.94 19.09 -5.80
CA LEU A 370 24.00 18.99 -6.92
C LEU A 370 24.14 20.15 -7.92
N GLU A 371 24.45 21.34 -7.43
CA GLU A 371 24.72 22.51 -8.26
C GLU A 371 26.01 22.34 -9.09
N LYS A 372 27.11 21.88 -8.46
CA LYS A 372 28.35 21.53 -9.15
C LYS A 372 28.19 20.45 -10.22
N LEU A 373 27.27 19.50 -10.02
CA LEU A 373 26.95 18.46 -10.99
C LEU A 373 25.95 18.92 -12.06
N GLY A 374 25.49 20.17 -12.03
CA GLY A 374 24.51 20.71 -12.97
C GLY A 374 23.10 20.09 -12.85
N VAL A 375 22.82 19.39 -11.74
CA VAL A 375 21.52 18.73 -11.50
C VAL A 375 20.47 19.73 -11.03
N LEU A 376 20.84 20.68 -10.16
CA LEU A 376 19.97 21.73 -9.65
C LEU A 376 20.58 23.11 -9.93
N ARG A 377 19.71 24.13 -9.99
CA ARG A 377 20.09 25.56 -10.06
C ARG A 377 19.40 26.32 -8.94
N ARG A 378 20.07 27.29 -8.32
CA ARG A 378 19.56 28.04 -7.14
C ARG A 378 18.18 28.71 -7.31
N LYS A 379 17.77 29.03 -8.53
CA LYS A 379 16.45 29.59 -8.83
C LYS A 379 15.25 28.67 -8.54
N ALA A 380 15.46 27.39 -8.19
CA ALA A 380 14.39 26.41 -8.04
C ALA A 380 13.72 26.38 -6.64
N ILE A 381 14.23 27.11 -5.65
CA ILE A 381 13.73 27.03 -4.24
C ILE A 381 13.31 28.40 -3.66
N THR A 382 13.54 29.51 -4.35
CA THR A 382 13.22 30.87 -3.84
C THR A 382 11.83 31.39 -4.20
N ASN A 383 10.89 30.50 -4.57
CA ASN A 383 9.48 30.88 -4.80
C ASN A 383 8.56 30.10 -3.86
#